data_1e953c5e076ceb988cea0d2c788b5a23
#
_entry.id   1e953c5e076ceb988cea0d2c788b5a23
#
_cell.length_a   1.000
_cell.length_b   1.000
_cell.length_c   1.000
_cell.angle_alpha   90.00
_cell.angle_beta   90.00
_cell.angle_gamma   90.00
#
_symmetry.space_group_name_H-M   'P 1'
#
loop_
_entity.id
_entity.type
_entity.pdbx_description
1 polymer ?
#
loop_
_entity_poly.entity_id
_entity_poly.type
_entity_poly.pdbx_seq_one_letter_code
_entity_poly.pdbx_strand_id
1 'polypeptide(L)'
;ELERLMEYALLQAVFLPLLLSPLAYIIGRKFGHTAATWFTFGLLLYCTILVITASIDETYEEHYPWTELFGEFGLLLDGLAAPFAIMIYVLCTILALYSKPYMLHKFHEFFKEQAPKPVYQSDGTALESISLEKFVNRQSGVYYALFLVFSMGMLGTVLATNLIEFYIFFEVMLIPAFLLVGFWGDRPRRRIALMFFFWTHVGAVILLLGFLAIGLDVGSFDFADINEADISADILVPAAVAIIIGLGVKLAAFGFHIWLPYAHGSAPTPISALLSPAMIGIGAYALFRLIVEFLPQTYADLSIWLTIWGVGTMFYGGAMALMQDDIKRVFAYSSISQMGYLLFGIGSISTLGLAGAEMMYVSHALGKGLLFM
;
A
#
# COMPACT_ATOMS: atom_id res chain seq x y z
N GLU A 1 8.73 -10.38 -30.53
CA GLU A 1 9.44 -9.97 -29.28
C GLU A 1 8.51 -9.31 -28.26
N LEU A 2 7.54 -8.46 -28.69
CA LEU A 2 6.55 -7.87 -27.80
C LEU A 2 5.61 -8.93 -27.18
N GLU A 3 5.16 -9.90 -27.96
CA GLU A 3 4.32 -11.00 -27.47
C GLU A 3 5.03 -11.84 -26.38
N ARG A 4 6.32 -12.09 -26.52
CA ARG A 4 7.10 -12.80 -25.49
C ARG A 4 7.33 -11.98 -24.21
N LEU A 5 7.45 -10.65 -24.33
CA LEU A 5 7.56 -9.77 -23.18
C LEU A 5 6.25 -9.66 -22.41
N MET A 6 5.12 -9.85 -23.10
CA MET A 6 3.77 -9.83 -22.49
C MET A 6 3.39 -11.17 -21.85
N GLU A 7 4.06 -12.29 -22.20
CA GLU A 7 3.72 -13.64 -21.72
C GLU A 7 3.73 -13.78 -20.18
N TYR A 8 4.41 -12.86 -19.46
CA TYR A 8 4.50 -12.82 -17.98
C TYR A 8 4.48 -11.37 -17.48
N ALA A 9 3.60 -10.54 -18.04
CA ALA A 9 3.61 -9.09 -17.79
C ALA A 9 3.33 -8.75 -16.33
N LEU A 10 2.33 -9.41 -15.71
CA LEU A 10 1.96 -9.17 -14.30
C LEU A 10 3.01 -9.75 -13.35
N LEU A 11 3.50 -10.96 -13.63
CA LEU A 11 4.58 -11.57 -12.85
C LEU A 11 5.82 -10.69 -12.83
N GLN A 12 6.22 -10.16 -14.01
CA GLN A 12 7.32 -9.22 -14.11
C GLN A 12 7.04 -7.93 -13.33
N ALA A 13 5.85 -7.33 -13.50
CA ALA A 13 5.49 -6.09 -12.83
C ALA A 13 5.52 -6.23 -11.30
N VAL A 14 5.09 -7.37 -10.76
CA VAL A 14 5.10 -7.65 -9.32
C VAL A 14 6.51 -7.98 -8.83
N PHE A 15 7.20 -8.94 -9.45
CA PHE A 15 8.40 -9.52 -8.86
C PHE A 15 9.72 -8.83 -9.26
N LEU A 16 9.80 -8.11 -10.39
CA LEU A 16 11.04 -7.38 -10.71
C LEU A 16 11.42 -6.33 -9.65
N PRO A 17 10.49 -5.53 -9.09
CA PRO A 17 10.84 -4.62 -8.00
C PRO A 17 11.42 -5.35 -6.77
N LEU A 18 10.90 -6.52 -6.42
CA LEU A 18 11.43 -7.33 -5.32
C LEU A 18 12.83 -7.87 -5.65
N LEU A 19 12.97 -8.56 -6.78
CA LEU A 19 14.22 -9.22 -7.19
C LEU A 19 15.36 -8.22 -7.42
N LEU A 20 15.04 -7.01 -7.88
CA LEU A 20 16.00 -5.96 -8.15
C LEU A 20 16.17 -4.96 -6.99
N SER A 21 15.43 -5.13 -5.88
CA SER A 21 15.63 -4.30 -4.68
C SER A 21 17.05 -4.42 -4.07
N PRO A 22 17.71 -5.61 -4.01
CA PRO A 22 19.09 -5.69 -3.58
C PRO A 22 20.06 -4.97 -4.53
N LEU A 23 19.75 -4.95 -5.83
CA LEU A 23 20.54 -4.20 -6.81
C LEU A 23 20.39 -2.69 -6.61
N ALA A 24 19.18 -2.20 -6.33
CA ALA A 24 18.96 -0.79 -5.96
C ALA A 24 19.77 -0.39 -4.71
N TYR A 25 19.84 -1.29 -3.70
CA TYR A 25 20.70 -1.08 -2.54
C TYR A 25 22.17 -0.95 -2.91
N ILE A 26 22.69 -1.85 -3.76
CA ILE A 26 24.09 -1.85 -4.20
C ILE A 26 24.39 -0.59 -5.02
N ILE A 27 23.49 -0.22 -5.94
CA ILE A 27 23.63 0.98 -6.78
C ILE A 27 23.67 2.23 -5.90
N GLY A 28 22.74 2.38 -4.96
CA GLY A 28 22.70 3.51 -4.04
C GLY A 28 23.98 3.63 -3.22
N ARG A 29 24.49 2.50 -2.71
CA ARG A 29 25.68 2.45 -1.89
C ARG A 29 26.97 2.75 -2.66
N LYS A 30 27.10 2.27 -3.91
CA LYS A 30 28.32 2.39 -4.71
C LYS A 30 28.33 3.59 -5.64
N PHE A 31 27.21 3.90 -6.28
CA PHE A 31 27.10 4.92 -7.32
C PHE A 31 26.30 6.16 -6.88
N GLY A 32 25.76 6.12 -5.65
CA GLY A 32 25.16 7.27 -5.01
C GLY A 32 23.66 7.43 -5.25
N HIS A 33 23.14 8.48 -4.61
CA HIS A 33 21.70 8.78 -4.54
C HIS A 33 21.05 8.95 -5.91
N THR A 34 21.68 9.71 -6.81
CA THR A 34 21.16 9.96 -8.16
C THR A 34 21.04 8.69 -8.99
N ALA A 35 22.04 7.80 -8.93
CA ALA A 35 21.99 6.54 -9.66
C ALA A 35 20.88 5.62 -9.17
N ALA A 36 20.70 5.51 -7.83
CA ALA A 36 19.61 4.73 -7.25
C ALA A 36 18.23 5.28 -7.64
N THR A 37 18.07 6.61 -7.68
CA THR A 37 16.83 7.24 -8.13
C THR A 37 16.47 6.85 -9.56
N TRP A 38 17.41 7.04 -10.49
CA TRP A 38 17.14 6.76 -11.91
C TRP A 38 16.93 5.28 -12.19
N PHE A 39 17.66 4.42 -11.48
CA PHE A 39 17.43 2.96 -11.55
C PHE A 39 16.02 2.60 -11.10
N THR A 40 15.60 3.09 -9.91
CA THR A 40 14.26 2.82 -9.35
C THR A 40 13.16 3.39 -10.24
N PHE A 41 13.34 4.61 -10.73
CA PHE A 41 12.39 5.23 -11.66
C PHE A 41 12.27 4.43 -12.95
N GLY A 42 13.38 4.05 -13.59
CA GLY A 42 13.36 3.29 -14.84
C GLY A 42 12.71 1.92 -14.68
N LEU A 43 12.98 1.24 -13.56
CA LEU A 43 12.36 -0.04 -13.25
C LEU A 43 10.84 0.09 -13.04
N LEU A 44 10.40 1.05 -12.21
CA LEU A 44 8.97 1.26 -11.97
C LEU A 44 8.23 1.78 -13.21
N LEU A 45 8.88 2.60 -14.03
CA LEU A 45 8.32 3.03 -15.32
C LEU A 45 8.10 1.83 -16.26
N TYR A 46 9.08 0.93 -16.35
CA TYR A 46 8.93 -0.30 -17.11
C TYR A 46 7.75 -1.15 -16.61
N CYS A 47 7.68 -1.38 -15.29
CA CYS A 47 6.58 -2.12 -14.69
C CYS A 47 5.22 -1.40 -14.87
N THR A 48 5.18 -0.07 -14.81
CA THR A 48 3.97 0.73 -15.08
C THR A 48 3.49 0.52 -16.52
N ILE A 49 4.41 0.52 -17.49
CA ILE A 49 4.08 0.28 -18.90
C ILE A 49 3.53 -1.14 -19.06
N LEU A 50 4.10 -2.16 -18.41
CA LEU A 50 3.56 -3.52 -18.45
C LEU A 50 2.12 -3.59 -17.94
N VAL A 51 1.82 -2.96 -16.79
CA VAL A 51 0.46 -2.94 -16.23
C VAL A 51 -0.51 -2.20 -17.16
N ILE A 52 -0.10 -1.04 -17.71
CA ILE A 52 -0.96 -0.30 -18.66
C ILE A 52 -1.19 -1.09 -19.95
N THR A 53 -0.17 -1.75 -20.49
CA THR A 53 -0.34 -2.56 -21.71
C THR A 53 -1.20 -3.79 -21.47
N ALA A 54 -1.04 -4.47 -20.33
CA ALA A 54 -1.89 -5.58 -19.95
C ALA A 54 -3.35 -5.17 -19.72
N SER A 55 -3.61 -3.91 -19.30
CA SER A 55 -4.98 -3.39 -19.09
C SER A 55 -5.72 -3.00 -20.39
N ILE A 56 -5.09 -3.12 -21.56
CA ILE A 56 -5.75 -2.90 -22.86
C ILE A 56 -6.69 -4.06 -23.18
N ASP A 57 -6.35 -5.26 -22.74
CA ASP A 57 -7.23 -6.42 -22.81
C ASP A 57 -8.31 -6.29 -21.72
N GLU A 58 -9.53 -6.76 -21.99
CA GLU A 58 -10.64 -6.67 -21.03
C GLU A 58 -10.31 -7.37 -19.70
N THR A 59 -9.59 -8.48 -19.78
CA THR A 59 -9.12 -9.26 -18.64
C THR A 59 -7.80 -9.92 -19.01
N TYR A 60 -6.79 -9.73 -18.17
CA TYR A 60 -5.49 -10.37 -18.32
C TYR A 60 -5.15 -11.13 -17.05
N GLU A 61 -4.91 -12.42 -17.16
CA GLU A 61 -4.64 -13.28 -16.01
C GLU A 61 -3.46 -14.24 -16.25
N GLU A 62 -2.76 -14.56 -15.19
CA GLU A 62 -1.62 -15.47 -15.17
C GLU A 62 -1.79 -16.43 -14.01
N HIS A 63 -1.63 -17.74 -14.24
CA HIS A 63 -1.73 -18.79 -13.23
C HIS A 63 -0.46 -19.63 -13.17
N TYR A 64 -0.04 -19.92 -11.95
CA TYR A 64 1.17 -20.70 -11.68
C TYR A 64 0.88 -21.78 -10.63
N PRO A 65 1.43 -23.01 -10.78
CA PRO A 65 1.34 -24.01 -9.73
C PRO A 65 1.98 -23.52 -8.44
N TRP A 66 1.26 -23.60 -7.32
CA TRP A 66 1.79 -23.16 -6.02
C TRP A 66 1.92 -24.35 -5.06
N THR A 67 0.91 -24.64 -4.27
CA THR A 67 0.91 -25.75 -3.31
C THR A 67 -0.45 -26.42 -3.26
N GLU A 68 -0.46 -27.74 -2.95
CA GLU A 68 -1.73 -28.48 -2.76
C GLU A 68 -2.59 -27.90 -1.62
N LEU A 69 -1.97 -27.19 -0.65
CA LEU A 69 -2.68 -26.62 0.49
C LEU A 69 -3.33 -25.26 0.17
N PHE A 70 -2.65 -24.43 -0.63
CA PHE A 70 -3.09 -23.04 -0.87
C PHE A 70 -3.70 -22.83 -2.25
N GLY A 71 -3.67 -23.83 -3.13
CA GLY A 71 -4.19 -23.72 -4.49
C GLY A 71 -3.17 -23.18 -5.50
N GLU A 72 -3.63 -22.35 -6.43
CA GLU A 72 -2.79 -21.72 -7.45
C GLU A 72 -2.31 -20.35 -7.01
N PHE A 73 -1.13 -19.95 -7.49
CA PHE A 73 -0.66 -18.58 -7.44
C PHE A 73 -1.12 -17.89 -8.72
N GLY A 74 -1.95 -16.88 -8.62
CA GLY A 74 -2.51 -16.22 -9.79
C GLY A 74 -2.46 -14.70 -9.69
N LEU A 75 -2.35 -14.06 -10.85
CA LEU A 75 -2.38 -12.61 -10.98
C LEU A 75 -3.47 -12.23 -11.98
N LEU A 76 -4.44 -11.41 -11.53
CA LEU A 76 -5.58 -10.98 -12.30
C LEU A 76 -5.60 -9.45 -12.44
N LEU A 77 -5.66 -8.99 -13.66
CA LEU A 77 -5.88 -7.58 -14.01
C LEU A 77 -7.17 -7.47 -14.83
N ASP A 78 -8.26 -7.18 -14.16
CA ASP A 78 -9.59 -6.97 -14.75
C ASP A 78 -10.04 -5.51 -14.60
N GLY A 79 -11.28 -5.22 -15.00
CA GLY A 79 -11.85 -3.88 -14.93
C GLY A 79 -11.87 -3.27 -13.53
N LEU A 80 -11.97 -4.08 -12.47
CA LEU A 80 -11.88 -3.60 -11.08
C LEU A 80 -10.44 -3.37 -10.64
N ALA A 81 -9.52 -4.27 -10.95
CA ALA A 81 -8.12 -4.18 -10.51
C ALA A 81 -7.33 -3.09 -11.25
N ALA A 82 -7.64 -2.86 -12.54
CA ALA A 82 -6.86 -1.98 -13.42
C ALA A 82 -6.74 -0.53 -12.91
N PRO A 83 -7.79 0.18 -12.50
CA PRO A 83 -7.67 1.55 -11.97
C PRO A 83 -6.78 1.62 -10.74
N PHE A 84 -6.87 0.64 -9.83
CA PHE A 84 -6.05 0.58 -8.62
C PHE A 84 -4.59 0.28 -8.97
N ALA A 85 -4.32 -0.73 -9.78
CA ALA A 85 -2.98 -1.14 -10.18
C ALA A 85 -2.24 -0.01 -10.93
N ILE A 86 -2.91 0.62 -11.90
CA ILE A 86 -2.34 1.73 -12.68
C ILE A 86 -2.03 2.91 -11.77
N MET A 87 -2.96 3.34 -10.89
CA MET A 87 -2.74 4.47 -9.99
C MET A 87 -1.61 4.21 -9.02
N ILE A 88 -1.51 3.01 -8.45
CA ILE A 88 -0.42 2.63 -7.54
C ILE A 88 0.93 2.79 -8.27
N TYR A 89 1.09 2.22 -9.45
CA TYR A 89 2.38 2.23 -10.14
C TYR A 89 2.74 3.56 -10.79
N VAL A 90 1.76 4.32 -11.29
CA VAL A 90 1.96 5.71 -11.73
C VAL A 90 2.47 6.57 -10.58
N LEU A 91 1.85 6.47 -9.40
CA LEU A 91 2.29 7.21 -8.22
C LEU A 91 3.68 6.75 -7.75
N CYS A 92 3.95 5.46 -7.68
CA CYS A 92 5.27 4.94 -7.31
C CYS A 92 6.35 5.45 -8.26
N THR A 93 6.09 5.48 -9.56
CA THR A 93 7.03 5.96 -10.59
C THR A 93 7.33 7.45 -10.41
N ILE A 94 6.30 8.28 -10.28
CA ILE A 94 6.48 9.74 -10.09
C ILE A 94 7.18 10.03 -8.77
N LEU A 95 6.77 9.36 -7.70
CA LEU A 95 7.32 9.58 -6.36
C LEU A 95 8.76 9.05 -6.21
N ALA A 96 9.20 8.10 -7.02
CA ALA A 96 10.60 7.71 -7.08
C ALA A 96 11.48 8.91 -7.51
N LEU A 97 11.05 9.71 -8.50
CA LEU A 97 11.74 10.94 -8.91
C LEU A 97 11.61 12.06 -7.87
N TYR A 98 10.39 12.29 -7.35
CA TYR A 98 10.15 13.30 -6.33
C TYR A 98 10.98 13.03 -5.06
N SER A 99 11.23 11.77 -4.73
CA SER A 99 12.07 11.38 -3.61
C SER A 99 13.51 11.89 -3.73
N LYS A 100 14.01 12.16 -4.94
CA LYS A 100 15.41 12.57 -5.16
C LYS A 100 15.77 13.85 -4.39
N PRO A 101 15.17 15.02 -4.64
CA PRO A 101 15.50 16.24 -3.91
C PRO A 101 15.09 16.16 -2.44
N TYR A 102 13.91 15.59 -2.15
CA TYR A 102 13.37 15.52 -0.81
C TYR A 102 14.23 14.68 0.14
N MET A 103 14.53 13.44 -0.26
CA MET A 103 15.30 12.52 0.59
C MET A 103 16.77 12.91 0.70
N LEU A 104 17.35 13.53 -0.33
CA LEU A 104 18.70 14.06 -0.24
C LEU A 104 18.80 15.11 0.88
N HIS A 105 17.86 16.05 0.91
CA HIS A 105 17.77 17.04 1.99
C HIS A 105 17.59 16.36 3.36
N LYS A 106 16.67 15.41 3.44
CA LYS A 106 16.38 14.66 4.67
C LYS A 106 17.61 13.88 5.17
N PHE A 107 18.38 13.23 4.29
CA PHE A 107 19.60 12.53 4.67
C PHE A 107 20.67 13.48 5.20
N HIS A 108 20.78 14.70 4.66
CA HIS A 108 21.68 15.73 5.18
C HIS A 108 21.28 16.19 6.59
N GLU A 109 19.98 16.38 6.84
CA GLU A 109 19.47 16.70 8.18
C GLU A 109 19.81 15.57 9.17
N PHE A 110 19.54 14.32 8.81
CA PHE A 110 19.87 13.16 9.64
C PHE A 110 21.35 13.01 9.92
N PHE A 111 22.20 13.29 8.94
CA PHE A 111 23.63 13.28 9.14
C PHE A 111 24.04 14.31 10.21
N LYS A 112 23.51 15.53 10.13
CA LYS A 112 23.80 16.59 11.14
C LYS A 112 23.32 16.20 12.54
N GLU A 113 22.18 15.51 12.66
CA GLU A 113 21.63 15.03 13.93
C GLU A 113 22.45 13.87 14.54
N GLN A 114 23.01 12.99 13.71
CA GLN A 114 23.66 11.77 14.13
C GLN A 114 25.19 11.81 14.01
N ALA A 115 25.75 12.85 13.41
CA ALA A 115 27.20 13.00 13.28
C ALA A 115 27.82 12.93 14.67
N PRO A 116 28.68 11.94 14.97
CA PRO A 116 29.39 11.91 16.21
C PRO A 116 30.21 13.20 16.32
N LYS A 117 30.20 13.83 17.48
CA LYS A 117 31.14 14.92 17.74
C LYS A 117 32.53 14.39 17.39
N PRO A 118 33.36 15.20 16.67
CA PRO A 118 34.68 14.74 16.31
C PRO A 118 35.42 14.27 17.55
N VAL A 119 35.75 12.99 17.58
CA VAL A 119 36.59 12.42 18.65
C VAL A 119 38.02 12.58 18.15
N TYR A 120 38.80 13.36 18.88
CA TYR A 120 40.23 13.53 18.61
C TYR A 120 40.99 12.45 19.34
N GLN A 121 41.95 11.84 18.69
CA GLN A 121 42.97 11.01 19.37
C GLN A 121 43.86 11.90 20.24
N SER A 122 44.61 11.30 21.19
CA SER A 122 45.52 12.01 22.06
C SER A 122 46.63 12.77 21.31
N ASP A 123 46.86 12.48 20.07
CA ASP A 123 47.78 13.17 19.15
C ASP A 123 47.12 14.32 18.33
N GLY A 124 45.86 14.64 18.58
CA GLY A 124 45.13 15.70 17.90
C GLY A 124 44.57 15.31 16.51
N THR A 125 44.76 14.05 16.07
CA THR A 125 44.17 13.57 14.82
C THR A 125 42.69 13.23 15.03
N ALA A 126 41.81 13.71 14.11
CA ALA A 126 40.41 13.34 14.16
C ALA A 126 40.23 11.87 13.74
N LEU A 127 39.61 11.07 14.62
CA LEU A 127 39.14 9.74 14.20
C LEU A 127 38.25 9.87 12.96
N GLU A 128 38.45 8.99 11.98
CA GLU A 128 37.76 8.99 10.71
C GLU A 128 36.24 9.09 10.90
N SER A 129 35.69 10.27 10.73
CA SER A 129 34.24 10.47 10.70
C SER A 129 33.72 9.88 9.38
N ILE A 130 32.61 9.15 9.43
CA ILE A 130 31.92 8.70 8.21
C ILE A 130 31.69 9.92 7.34
N SER A 131 32.20 9.93 6.09
CA SER A 131 31.97 11.07 5.20
C SER A 131 30.49 11.19 4.90
N LEU A 132 29.98 12.44 4.78
CA LEU A 132 28.60 12.73 4.42
C LEU A 132 28.16 11.95 3.18
N GLU A 133 29.02 11.87 2.19
CA GLU A 133 28.74 11.13 0.96
C GLU A 133 28.51 9.64 1.20
N LYS A 134 29.38 8.97 1.95
CA LYS A 134 29.20 7.54 2.30
C LYS A 134 27.92 7.32 3.10
N PHE A 135 27.57 8.25 4.00
CA PHE A 135 26.32 8.19 4.75
C PHE A 135 25.11 8.31 3.83
N VAL A 136 25.05 9.35 2.98
CA VAL A 136 23.94 9.59 2.02
C VAL A 136 23.79 8.40 1.08
N ASN A 137 24.89 7.88 0.54
CA ASN A 137 24.87 6.74 -0.37
C ASN A 137 24.31 5.49 0.29
N ARG A 138 24.68 5.20 1.54
CA ARG A 138 24.13 4.09 2.31
C ARG A 138 22.62 4.26 2.57
N GLN A 139 22.20 5.45 3.00
CA GLN A 139 20.78 5.73 3.27
C GLN A 139 19.95 5.60 1.97
N SER A 140 20.46 6.10 0.87
CA SER A 140 19.80 6.03 -0.45
C SER A 140 19.58 4.59 -0.90
N GLY A 141 20.59 3.73 -0.76
CA GLY A 141 20.47 2.32 -1.10
C GLY A 141 19.34 1.63 -0.31
N VAL A 142 19.31 1.84 1.02
CA VAL A 142 18.25 1.26 1.87
C VAL A 142 16.88 1.82 1.52
N TYR A 143 16.77 3.14 1.32
CA TYR A 143 15.51 3.79 0.99
C TYR A 143 14.89 3.26 -0.29
N TYR A 144 15.63 3.24 -1.40
CA TYR A 144 15.09 2.79 -2.69
C TYR A 144 14.84 1.28 -2.74
N ALA A 145 15.63 0.48 -2.03
CA ALA A 145 15.34 -0.94 -1.88
C ALA A 145 14.00 -1.18 -1.17
N LEU A 146 13.77 -0.51 -0.03
CA LEU A 146 12.49 -0.58 0.69
C LEU A 146 11.33 -0.02 -0.12
N PHE A 147 11.56 1.06 -0.87
CA PHE A 147 10.56 1.66 -1.75
C PHE A 147 10.07 0.68 -2.83
N LEU A 148 10.99 -0.08 -3.46
CA LEU A 148 10.64 -1.11 -4.44
C LEU A 148 9.84 -2.25 -3.82
N VAL A 149 10.23 -2.75 -2.64
CA VAL A 149 9.47 -3.81 -1.95
C VAL A 149 8.08 -3.32 -1.54
N PHE A 150 7.97 -2.06 -1.11
CA PHE A 150 6.67 -1.44 -0.80
C PHE A 150 5.76 -1.37 -2.04
N SER A 151 6.31 -0.92 -3.16
CA SER A 151 5.57 -0.84 -4.44
C SER A 151 5.08 -2.21 -4.90
N MET A 152 5.93 -3.24 -4.80
CA MET A 152 5.58 -4.62 -5.14
C MET A 152 4.44 -5.14 -4.27
N GLY A 153 4.52 -4.98 -2.95
CA GLY A 153 3.48 -5.46 -2.03
C GLY A 153 2.11 -4.83 -2.32
N MET A 154 2.08 -3.54 -2.68
CA MET A 154 0.84 -2.86 -3.06
C MET A 154 0.24 -3.42 -4.35
N LEU A 155 1.05 -3.59 -5.40
CA LEU A 155 0.56 -4.14 -6.67
C LEU A 155 0.14 -5.61 -6.51
N GLY A 156 0.95 -6.45 -5.86
CA GLY A 156 0.64 -7.86 -5.66
C GLY A 156 -0.68 -8.06 -4.91
N THR A 157 -0.98 -7.22 -3.91
CA THR A 157 -2.27 -7.28 -3.20
C THR A 157 -3.47 -7.02 -4.13
N VAL A 158 -3.33 -6.11 -5.09
CA VAL A 158 -4.42 -5.77 -6.03
C VAL A 158 -4.60 -6.83 -7.11
N LEU A 159 -3.53 -7.53 -7.48
CA LEU A 159 -3.56 -8.53 -8.55
C LEU A 159 -3.82 -9.95 -8.06
N ALA A 160 -3.75 -10.22 -6.75
CA ALA A 160 -3.90 -11.55 -6.19
C ALA A 160 -5.25 -12.20 -6.52
N THR A 161 -5.24 -13.50 -6.82
CA THR A 161 -6.42 -14.34 -7.12
C THR A 161 -6.74 -15.35 -6.02
N ASN A 162 -5.99 -15.31 -4.92
CA ASN A 162 -6.10 -16.25 -3.80
C ASN A 162 -6.06 -15.48 -2.48
N LEU A 163 -6.85 -15.88 -1.47
CA LEU A 163 -6.92 -15.20 -0.18
C LEU A 163 -5.58 -15.19 0.58
N ILE A 164 -4.82 -16.27 0.51
CA ILE A 164 -3.52 -16.38 1.20
C ILE A 164 -2.47 -15.55 0.47
N GLU A 165 -2.48 -15.58 -0.86
CA GLU A 165 -1.63 -14.74 -1.70
C GLU A 165 -1.90 -13.26 -1.42
N PHE A 166 -3.17 -12.85 -1.44
CA PHE A 166 -3.60 -11.49 -1.07
C PHE A 166 -3.03 -11.10 0.29
N TYR A 167 -3.19 -11.96 1.30
CA TYR A 167 -2.72 -11.70 2.66
C TYR A 167 -1.20 -11.54 2.73
N ILE A 168 -0.45 -12.38 2.03
CA ILE A 168 1.02 -12.30 1.99
C ILE A 168 1.45 -10.92 1.42
N PHE A 169 0.93 -10.51 0.27
CA PHE A 169 1.26 -9.20 -0.30
C PHE A 169 0.79 -8.04 0.58
N PHE A 170 -0.39 -8.19 1.21
CA PHE A 170 -0.95 -7.20 2.13
C PHE A 170 -0.04 -6.96 3.36
N GLU A 171 0.60 -8.00 3.88
CA GLU A 171 1.59 -7.89 4.96
C GLU A 171 2.98 -7.47 4.46
N VAL A 172 3.39 -7.95 3.28
CA VAL A 172 4.67 -7.58 2.68
C VAL A 172 4.75 -6.07 2.43
N MET A 173 3.66 -5.39 2.05
CA MET A 173 3.69 -3.92 1.92
C MET A 173 3.78 -3.18 3.27
N LEU A 174 3.33 -3.78 4.37
CA LEU A 174 3.35 -3.14 5.69
C LEU A 174 4.76 -3.00 6.25
N ILE A 175 5.60 -4.04 6.09
CA ILE A 175 6.97 -4.06 6.65
C ILE A 175 7.83 -2.91 6.11
N PRO A 176 7.99 -2.73 4.78
CA PRO A 176 8.77 -1.60 4.26
C PRO A 176 8.14 -0.25 4.60
N ALA A 177 6.81 -0.12 4.62
CA ALA A 177 6.14 1.11 5.04
C ALA A 177 6.50 1.48 6.50
N PHE A 178 6.45 0.51 7.42
CA PHE A 178 6.90 0.66 8.80
C PHE A 178 8.35 1.12 8.91
N LEU A 179 9.26 0.49 8.15
CA LEU A 179 10.68 0.83 8.14
C LEU A 179 10.94 2.22 7.56
N LEU A 180 10.25 2.58 6.46
CA LEU A 180 10.36 3.89 5.82
C LEU A 180 9.93 5.02 6.76
N VAL A 181 8.83 4.83 7.51
CA VAL A 181 8.38 5.79 8.53
C VAL A 181 9.34 5.80 9.73
N GLY A 182 9.76 4.63 10.20
CA GLY A 182 10.59 4.48 11.40
C GLY A 182 12.01 4.99 11.23
N PHE A 183 12.59 4.88 10.03
CA PHE A 183 13.96 5.33 9.76
C PHE A 183 14.02 6.83 9.46
N TRP A 184 13.14 7.34 8.60
CA TRP A 184 13.26 8.71 8.06
C TRP A 184 12.09 9.63 8.42
N GLY A 185 11.14 9.19 9.21
CA GLY A 185 10.05 10.01 9.72
C GLY A 185 10.51 11.10 10.69
N ASP A 186 9.63 12.06 10.99
CA ASP A 186 9.83 13.09 11.98
C ASP A 186 9.63 12.53 13.40
N ARG A 187 10.31 13.12 14.38
CA ARG A 187 10.25 12.65 15.78
C ARG A 187 8.85 12.84 16.39
N PRO A 188 8.34 11.87 17.17
CA PRO A 188 8.97 10.64 17.66
C PRO A 188 8.74 9.42 16.70
N ARG A 189 9.39 9.40 15.56
CA ARG A 189 9.18 8.45 14.45
C ARG A 189 9.09 6.97 14.83
N ARG A 190 9.97 6.49 15.73
CA ARG A 190 9.96 5.07 16.14
C ARG A 190 8.67 4.66 16.84
N ARG A 191 8.18 5.52 17.76
CA ARG A 191 6.93 5.26 18.48
C ARG A 191 5.73 5.29 17.53
N ILE A 192 5.73 6.24 16.60
CA ILE A 192 4.67 6.37 15.60
C ILE A 192 4.69 5.18 14.63
N ALA A 193 5.87 4.78 14.14
CA ALA A 193 6.01 3.63 13.27
C ALA A 193 5.53 2.34 13.95
N LEU A 194 5.91 2.10 15.22
CA LEU A 194 5.44 0.95 15.99
C LEU A 194 3.93 0.97 16.19
N MET A 195 3.34 2.14 16.53
CA MET A 195 1.89 2.29 16.67
C MET A 195 1.20 1.98 15.34
N PHE A 196 1.68 2.54 14.23
CA PHE A 196 1.18 2.27 12.88
C PHE A 196 1.25 0.77 12.56
N PHE A 197 2.41 0.15 12.77
CA PHE A 197 2.61 -1.28 12.50
C PHE A 197 1.65 -2.15 13.31
N PHE A 198 1.65 -2.02 14.64
CA PHE A 198 0.81 -2.86 15.49
C PHE A 198 -0.67 -2.65 15.24
N TRP A 199 -1.12 -1.40 15.03
CA TRP A 199 -2.52 -1.12 14.77
C TRP A 199 -3.01 -1.77 13.48
N THR A 200 -2.24 -1.61 12.39
CA THR A 200 -2.61 -2.19 11.09
C THR A 200 -2.42 -3.71 11.06
N HIS A 201 -1.43 -4.25 11.78
CA HIS A 201 -1.21 -5.69 11.87
C HIS A 201 -2.33 -6.40 12.65
N VAL A 202 -2.85 -5.80 13.74
CA VAL A 202 -4.03 -6.34 14.44
C VAL A 202 -5.23 -6.42 13.48
N GLY A 203 -5.46 -5.38 12.66
CA GLY A 203 -6.48 -5.42 11.60
C GLY A 203 -6.25 -6.54 10.59
N ALA A 204 -5.00 -6.74 10.18
CA ALA A 204 -4.64 -7.80 9.24
C ALA A 204 -4.83 -9.21 9.84
N VAL A 205 -4.54 -9.41 11.13
CA VAL A 205 -4.82 -10.69 11.80
C VAL A 205 -6.33 -10.98 11.85
N ILE A 206 -7.16 -9.97 12.12
CA ILE A 206 -8.64 -10.12 12.07
C ILE A 206 -9.08 -10.48 10.64
N LEU A 207 -8.52 -9.84 9.61
CA LEU A 207 -8.74 -10.16 8.20
C LEU A 207 -8.39 -11.62 7.90
N LEU A 208 -7.22 -12.08 8.35
CA LEU A 208 -6.76 -13.45 8.16
C LEU A 208 -7.72 -14.46 8.78
N LEU A 209 -8.27 -14.18 9.98
CA LEU A 209 -9.26 -15.06 10.60
C LEU A 209 -10.51 -15.21 9.72
N GLY A 210 -10.96 -14.13 9.08
CA GLY A 210 -12.05 -14.18 8.11
C GLY A 210 -11.70 -15.03 6.88
N PHE A 211 -10.50 -14.87 6.35
CA PHE A 211 -10.00 -15.65 5.20
C PHE A 211 -9.89 -17.14 5.52
N LEU A 212 -9.32 -17.48 6.67
CA LEU A 212 -9.20 -18.85 7.11
C LEU A 212 -10.58 -19.50 7.35
N ALA A 213 -11.52 -18.75 7.91
CA ALA A 213 -12.88 -19.25 8.13
C ALA A 213 -13.56 -19.64 6.80
N ILE A 214 -13.49 -18.75 5.79
CA ILE A 214 -14.05 -19.05 4.45
C ILE A 214 -13.28 -20.17 3.78
N GLY A 215 -11.95 -20.08 3.69
CA GLY A 215 -11.14 -21.05 2.96
C GLY A 215 -11.22 -22.46 3.52
N LEU A 216 -11.34 -22.61 4.85
CA LEU A 216 -11.51 -23.91 5.49
C LEU A 216 -12.93 -24.49 5.32
N ASP A 217 -13.96 -23.65 5.25
CA ASP A 217 -15.33 -24.08 4.99
C ASP A 217 -15.51 -24.54 3.53
N VAL A 218 -14.95 -23.78 2.59
CA VAL A 218 -14.97 -24.07 1.15
C VAL A 218 -14.00 -25.21 0.78
N GLY A 219 -12.90 -25.35 1.52
CA GLY A 219 -11.81 -26.29 1.21
C GLY A 219 -10.84 -25.76 0.15
N SER A 220 -10.93 -24.47 -0.22
CA SER A 220 -10.03 -23.77 -1.14
C SER A 220 -9.86 -22.31 -0.72
N PHE A 221 -8.73 -21.71 -1.10
CA PHE A 221 -8.46 -20.28 -0.92
C PHE A 221 -8.52 -19.51 -2.23
N ASP A 222 -8.74 -20.16 -3.36
CA ASP A 222 -8.81 -19.53 -4.68
C ASP A 222 -10.13 -18.76 -4.84
N PHE A 223 -10.06 -17.56 -5.42
CA PHE A 223 -11.20 -16.68 -5.61
C PHE A 223 -12.30 -17.31 -6.49
N ALA A 224 -11.89 -18.07 -7.51
CA ALA A 224 -12.83 -18.77 -8.40
C ALA A 224 -13.66 -19.79 -7.62
N ASP A 225 -13.01 -20.62 -6.80
CA ASP A 225 -13.69 -21.64 -6.00
C ASP A 225 -14.63 -21.03 -4.96
N ILE A 226 -14.19 -19.93 -4.31
CA ILE A 226 -15.00 -19.24 -3.29
C ILE A 226 -16.24 -18.58 -3.91
N ASN A 227 -16.12 -18.06 -5.14
CA ASN A 227 -17.23 -17.42 -5.83
C ASN A 227 -18.33 -18.42 -6.25
N GLU A 228 -17.96 -19.68 -6.48
CA GLU A 228 -18.89 -20.76 -6.83
C GLU A 228 -19.41 -21.55 -5.63
N ALA A 229 -18.78 -21.38 -4.44
CA ALA A 229 -19.10 -22.18 -3.26
C ALA A 229 -20.36 -21.70 -2.54
N ASP A 230 -21.06 -22.68 -1.95
CA ASP A 230 -22.15 -22.42 -0.98
C ASP A 230 -21.54 -22.41 0.43
N ILE A 231 -21.17 -21.22 0.91
CA ILE A 231 -20.53 -21.04 2.22
C ILE A 231 -21.56 -21.21 3.33
N SER A 232 -21.20 -21.99 4.36
CA SER A 232 -22.06 -22.23 5.51
C SER A 232 -22.55 -20.92 6.16
N ALA A 233 -23.86 -20.78 6.37
CA ALA A 233 -24.46 -19.56 6.92
C ALA A 233 -23.88 -19.17 8.29
N ASP A 234 -23.49 -20.14 9.11
CA ASP A 234 -22.85 -19.92 10.43
C ASP A 234 -21.43 -19.32 10.31
N ILE A 235 -20.75 -19.52 9.19
CA ILE A 235 -19.39 -19.01 8.91
C ILE A 235 -19.45 -17.69 8.13
N LEU A 236 -20.37 -17.57 7.18
CA LEU A 236 -20.46 -16.48 6.21
C LEU A 236 -20.50 -15.10 6.86
N VAL A 237 -21.44 -14.86 7.78
CA VAL A 237 -21.61 -13.54 8.40
C VAL A 237 -20.45 -13.19 9.34
N PRO A 238 -20.00 -14.05 10.28
CA PRO A 238 -18.83 -13.76 11.11
C PRO A 238 -17.55 -13.51 10.29
N ALA A 239 -17.30 -14.28 9.23
CA ALA A 239 -16.14 -14.10 8.35
C ALA A 239 -16.21 -12.77 7.59
N ALA A 240 -17.37 -12.43 7.01
CA ALA A 240 -17.56 -11.14 6.33
C ALA A 240 -17.36 -9.95 7.29
N VAL A 241 -17.87 -10.03 8.51
CA VAL A 241 -17.66 -8.99 9.54
C VAL A 241 -16.18 -8.88 9.90
N ALA A 242 -15.45 -9.99 10.06
CA ALA A 242 -14.03 -9.97 10.35
C ALA A 242 -13.23 -9.34 9.18
N ILE A 243 -13.56 -9.67 7.93
CA ILE A 243 -12.98 -9.07 6.73
C ILE A 243 -13.25 -7.55 6.70
N ILE A 244 -14.50 -7.13 6.91
CA ILE A 244 -14.89 -5.70 6.90
C ILE A 244 -14.15 -4.93 8.01
N ILE A 245 -14.02 -5.48 9.22
CA ILE A 245 -13.28 -4.85 10.32
C ILE A 245 -11.80 -4.73 9.98
N GLY A 246 -11.18 -5.81 9.52
CA GLY A 246 -9.76 -5.81 9.14
C GLY A 246 -9.44 -4.81 8.04
N LEU A 247 -10.28 -4.76 7.01
CA LEU A 247 -10.16 -3.78 5.92
C LEU A 247 -10.50 -2.36 6.38
N GLY A 248 -11.44 -2.19 7.31
CA GLY A 248 -11.75 -0.91 7.92
C GLY A 248 -10.60 -0.30 8.70
N VAL A 249 -9.79 -1.14 9.36
CA VAL A 249 -8.52 -0.70 9.98
C VAL A 249 -7.55 -0.20 8.91
N LYS A 250 -7.40 -0.92 7.80
CA LYS A 250 -6.53 -0.54 6.67
C LYS A 250 -7.00 0.73 5.99
N LEU A 251 -8.29 0.84 5.73
CA LEU A 251 -8.96 2.00 5.14
C LEU A 251 -8.96 3.23 6.07
N ALA A 252 -8.59 3.05 7.33
CA ALA A 252 -8.68 4.05 8.39
C ALA A 252 -10.09 4.63 8.57
N ALA A 253 -11.12 3.78 8.54
CA ALA A 253 -12.49 4.16 8.79
C ALA A 253 -12.70 4.64 10.23
N PHE A 254 -13.75 5.41 10.47
CA PHE A 254 -14.11 5.93 11.81
C PHE A 254 -14.11 4.82 12.87
N GLY A 255 -13.43 5.07 13.98
CA GLY A 255 -13.17 4.09 15.04
C GLY A 255 -11.81 3.38 14.89
N PHE A 256 -11.31 3.18 13.68
CA PHE A 256 -10.04 2.50 13.39
C PHE A 256 -8.95 3.40 12.78
N HIS A 257 -9.23 4.67 12.59
CA HIS A 257 -8.40 5.66 11.88
C HIS A 257 -7.21 6.21 12.67
N ILE A 258 -7.07 5.91 13.95
CA ILE A 258 -6.13 6.58 14.87
C ILE A 258 -4.69 6.61 14.35
N TRP A 259 -4.25 5.55 13.71
CA TRP A 259 -2.89 5.41 13.21
C TRP A 259 -2.55 6.40 12.07
N LEU A 260 -3.53 6.72 11.22
CA LEU A 260 -3.29 7.42 9.95
C LEU A 260 -2.79 8.86 10.13
N PRO A 261 -3.41 9.74 10.95
CA PRO A 261 -2.94 11.10 11.15
C PRO A 261 -1.52 11.18 11.74
N TYR A 262 -1.18 10.24 12.62
CA TYR A 262 0.17 10.17 13.19
C TYR A 262 1.19 9.66 12.19
N ALA A 263 0.86 8.61 11.43
CA ALA A 263 1.72 8.07 10.39
C ALA A 263 2.05 9.13 9.33
N HIS A 264 1.03 9.83 8.82
CA HIS A 264 1.23 10.92 7.83
C HIS A 264 1.97 12.12 8.40
N GLY A 265 1.67 12.53 9.62
CA GLY A 265 2.37 13.63 10.27
C GLY A 265 3.87 13.36 10.45
N SER A 266 4.25 12.08 10.63
CA SER A 266 5.65 11.68 10.83
C SER A 266 6.36 11.26 9.55
N ALA A 267 5.70 10.53 8.64
CA ALA A 267 6.32 9.95 7.45
C ALA A 267 7.02 11.00 6.57
N PRO A 268 8.13 10.62 5.88
CA PRO A 268 8.67 11.44 4.80
C PRO A 268 7.57 11.71 3.75
N THR A 269 7.56 12.92 3.20
CA THR A 269 6.49 13.34 2.28
C THR A 269 6.26 12.39 1.09
N PRO A 270 7.30 11.86 0.40
CA PRO A 270 7.08 10.88 -0.66
C PRO A 270 6.35 9.62 -0.19
N ILE A 271 6.60 9.21 1.05
CA ILE A 271 5.94 8.04 1.65
C ILE A 271 4.50 8.37 2.06
N SER A 272 4.24 9.56 2.63
CA SER A 272 2.87 10.02 2.89
C SER A 272 2.03 10.07 1.61
N ALA A 273 2.64 10.50 0.49
CA ALA A 273 2.00 10.53 -0.82
C ALA A 273 1.66 9.15 -1.40
N LEU A 274 2.28 8.07 -0.92
CA LEU A 274 1.90 6.67 -1.22
C LEU A 274 0.93 6.10 -0.18
N LEU A 275 1.18 6.35 1.11
CA LEU A 275 0.32 5.83 2.18
C LEU A 275 -1.13 6.30 2.01
N SER A 276 -1.32 7.59 1.66
CA SER A 276 -2.64 8.21 1.59
C SER A 276 -3.50 7.68 0.44
N PRO A 277 -3.04 7.67 -0.83
CA PRO A 277 -3.88 7.16 -1.91
C PRO A 277 -3.74 5.65 -2.12
N ALA A 278 -2.51 5.15 -2.21
CA ALA A 278 -2.27 3.78 -2.63
C ALA A 278 -2.54 2.79 -1.49
N MET A 279 -1.88 2.93 -0.35
CA MET A 279 -1.95 1.93 0.72
C MET A 279 -3.33 1.85 1.38
N ILE A 280 -3.99 2.98 1.68
CA ILE A 280 -5.34 2.94 2.27
C ILE A 280 -6.40 2.60 1.21
N GLY A 281 -6.18 2.97 -0.05
CA GLY A 281 -7.07 2.65 -1.17
C GLY A 281 -7.20 1.14 -1.42
N ILE A 282 -6.17 0.36 -1.12
CA ILE A 282 -6.23 -1.11 -1.18
C ILE A 282 -7.32 -1.67 -0.26
N GLY A 283 -7.60 -1.01 0.88
CA GLY A 283 -8.72 -1.40 1.75
C GLY A 283 -10.08 -1.28 1.05
N ALA A 284 -10.27 -0.24 0.23
CA ALA A 284 -11.49 -0.09 -0.57
C ALA A 284 -11.55 -1.13 -1.71
N TYR A 285 -10.44 -1.31 -2.46
CA TYR A 285 -10.33 -2.37 -3.46
C TYR A 285 -10.73 -3.74 -2.89
N ALA A 286 -10.18 -4.06 -1.73
CA ALA A 286 -10.47 -5.34 -1.10
C ALA A 286 -11.93 -5.49 -0.65
N LEU A 287 -12.61 -4.40 -0.24
CA LEU A 287 -14.05 -4.44 0.02
C LEU A 287 -14.85 -4.72 -1.26
N PHE A 288 -14.49 -4.12 -2.40
CA PHE A 288 -15.10 -4.44 -3.68
C PHE A 288 -14.90 -5.92 -4.03
N ARG A 289 -13.66 -6.39 -4.04
CA ARG A 289 -13.30 -7.75 -4.46
C ARG A 289 -13.86 -8.82 -3.52
N LEU A 290 -13.69 -8.66 -2.21
CA LEU A 290 -13.94 -9.72 -1.24
C LEU A 290 -15.35 -9.71 -0.66
N ILE A 291 -16.03 -8.56 -0.64
CA ILE A 291 -17.36 -8.44 -0.04
C ILE A 291 -18.43 -8.25 -1.11
N VAL A 292 -18.23 -7.29 -2.04
CA VAL A 292 -19.26 -7.01 -3.06
C VAL A 292 -19.34 -8.14 -4.07
N GLU A 293 -18.20 -8.63 -4.53
CA GLU A 293 -18.13 -9.63 -5.60
C GLU A 293 -18.37 -11.05 -5.09
N PHE A 294 -17.65 -11.46 -4.00
CA PHE A 294 -17.71 -12.86 -3.56
C PHE A 294 -18.84 -13.17 -2.58
N LEU A 295 -19.34 -12.17 -1.84
CA LEU A 295 -20.34 -12.35 -0.80
C LEU A 295 -21.58 -11.50 -1.03
N PRO A 296 -22.23 -11.54 -2.23
CA PRO A 296 -23.27 -10.57 -2.63
C PRO A 296 -24.49 -10.58 -1.71
N GLN A 297 -24.88 -11.72 -1.15
CA GLN A 297 -26.02 -11.81 -0.22
C GLN A 297 -25.68 -11.11 1.10
N THR A 298 -24.54 -11.43 1.69
CA THR A 298 -24.05 -10.83 2.93
C THR A 298 -23.76 -9.34 2.76
N TYR A 299 -23.26 -8.95 1.59
CA TYR A 299 -23.08 -7.55 1.24
C TYR A 299 -24.40 -6.79 1.26
N ALA A 300 -25.47 -7.36 0.68
CA ALA A 300 -26.80 -6.75 0.69
C ALA A 300 -27.30 -6.53 2.12
N ASP A 301 -27.12 -7.51 3.02
CA ASP A 301 -27.52 -7.43 4.42
C ASP A 301 -26.69 -6.41 5.23
N LEU A 302 -25.40 -6.30 4.95
CA LEU A 302 -24.47 -5.42 5.66
C LEU A 302 -24.38 -4.01 5.06
N SER A 303 -24.95 -3.77 3.89
CA SER A 303 -24.83 -2.52 3.13
C SER A 303 -25.24 -1.28 3.89
N ILE A 304 -26.36 -1.34 4.63
CA ILE A 304 -26.83 -0.21 5.44
C ILE A 304 -25.80 0.17 6.51
N TRP A 305 -25.13 -0.81 7.12
CA TRP A 305 -24.08 -0.58 8.10
C TRP A 305 -22.83 0.02 7.47
N LEU A 306 -22.43 -0.44 6.28
CA LEU A 306 -21.36 0.16 5.50
C LEU A 306 -21.67 1.61 5.13
N THR A 307 -22.92 1.89 4.72
CA THR A 307 -23.39 3.25 4.41
C THR A 307 -23.33 4.16 5.63
N ILE A 308 -23.87 3.75 6.77
CA ILE A 308 -23.85 4.51 8.03
C ILE A 308 -22.39 4.76 8.46
N TRP A 309 -21.54 3.74 8.39
CA TRP A 309 -20.12 3.86 8.73
C TRP A 309 -19.37 4.79 7.78
N GLY A 310 -19.69 4.74 6.48
CA GLY A 310 -19.19 5.66 5.47
C GLY A 310 -19.55 7.11 5.79
N VAL A 311 -20.82 7.39 6.07
CA VAL A 311 -21.29 8.73 6.45
C VAL A 311 -20.61 9.23 7.72
N GLY A 312 -20.52 8.40 8.76
CA GLY A 312 -19.81 8.73 10.00
C GLY A 312 -18.32 9.04 9.75
N THR A 313 -17.66 8.24 8.92
CA THR A 313 -16.24 8.43 8.53
C THR A 313 -16.05 9.74 7.77
N MET A 314 -16.94 10.02 6.82
CA MET A 314 -16.92 11.23 5.98
C MET A 314 -17.04 12.50 6.85
N PHE A 315 -18.06 12.58 7.69
CA PHE A 315 -18.28 13.76 8.55
C PHE A 315 -17.20 13.94 9.58
N TYR A 316 -16.79 12.85 10.25
CA TYR A 316 -15.73 12.91 11.25
C TYR A 316 -14.40 13.36 10.63
N GLY A 317 -13.98 12.74 9.52
CA GLY A 317 -12.75 13.07 8.84
C GLY A 317 -12.74 14.53 8.36
N GLY A 318 -13.84 15.01 7.77
CA GLY A 318 -13.99 16.40 7.33
C GLY A 318 -13.91 17.41 8.47
N ALA A 319 -14.67 17.17 9.56
CA ALA A 319 -14.65 18.05 10.74
C ALA A 319 -13.27 18.10 11.40
N MET A 320 -12.61 16.94 11.54
CA MET A 320 -11.27 16.88 12.12
C MET A 320 -10.21 17.52 11.23
N ALA A 321 -10.34 17.47 9.90
CA ALA A 321 -9.42 18.14 8.98
C ALA A 321 -9.44 19.68 9.18
N LEU A 322 -10.63 20.26 9.40
CA LEU A 322 -10.80 21.70 9.66
C LEU A 322 -10.18 22.16 10.98
N MET A 323 -9.93 21.25 11.90
CA MET A 323 -9.42 21.53 13.25
C MET A 323 -7.88 21.30 13.38
N GLN A 324 -7.19 20.97 12.29
CA GLN A 324 -5.75 20.72 12.34
C GLN A 324 -4.95 21.95 11.98
N ASP A 325 -3.87 22.22 12.74
CA ASP A 325 -2.89 23.25 12.47
C ASP A 325 -1.72 22.76 11.57
N ASP A 326 -1.52 21.43 11.52
CA ASP A 326 -0.47 20.79 10.72
C ASP A 326 -1.02 20.34 9.36
N ILE A 327 -0.42 20.82 8.26
CA ILE A 327 -0.90 20.57 6.90
C ILE A 327 -0.92 19.08 6.52
N LYS A 328 0.07 18.29 6.99
CA LYS A 328 0.08 16.85 6.75
C LYS A 328 -1.08 16.15 7.48
N ARG A 329 -1.44 16.63 8.67
CA ARG A 329 -2.60 16.14 9.41
C ARG A 329 -3.91 16.56 8.78
N VAL A 330 -4.00 17.78 8.24
CA VAL A 330 -5.15 18.22 7.42
C VAL A 330 -5.37 17.22 6.28
N PHE A 331 -4.31 16.89 5.53
CA PHE A 331 -4.40 15.95 4.42
C PHE A 331 -4.73 14.54 4.88
N ALA A 332 -4.22 14.10 6.03
CA ALA A 332 -4.55 12.79 6.60
C ALA A 332 -6.04 12.66 6.97
N TYR A 333 -6.59 13.63 7.70
CA TYR A 333 -8.01 13.61 8.05
C TYR A 333 -8.91 13.83 6.83
N SER A 334 -8.48 14.64 5.88
CA SER A 334 -9.16 14.74 4.59
C SER A 334 -9.16 13.40 3.85
N SER A 335 -8.10 12.57 3.95
CA SER A 335 -8.09 11.22 3.37
C SER A 335 -9.06 10.30 4.08
N ILE A 336 -9.17 10.37 5.42
CA ILE A 336 -10.19 9.63 6.18
C ILE A 336 -11.60 9.99 5.68
N SER A 337 -11.88 11.29 5.48
CA SER A 337 -13.16 11.74 4.93
C SER A 337 -13.42 11.14 3.54
N GLN A 338 -12.41 11.11 2.66
CA GLN A 338 -12.52 10.54 1.32
C GLN A 338 -12.76 9.03 1.34
N MET A 339 -12.15 8.29 2.27
CA MET A 339 -12.48 6.88 2.48
C MET A 339 -13.92 6.68 2.97
N GLY A 340 -14.47 7.65 3.66
CA GLY A 340 -15.91 7.66 3.99
C GLY A 340 -16.80 7.72 2.74
N TYR A 341 -16.44 8.52 1.72
CA TYR A 341 -17.15 8.53 0.43
C TYR A 341 -17.05 7.17 -0.29
N LEU A 342 -15.90 6.52 -0.24
CA LEU A 342 -15.74 5.18 -0.81
C LEU A 342 -16.65 4.16 -0.11
N LEU A 343 -16.66 4.14 1.22
CA LEU A 343 -17.55 3.28 2.01
C LEU A 343 -19.03 3.55 1.74
N PHE A 344 -19.40 4.82 1.61
CA PHE A 344 -20.78 5.22 1.27
C PHE A 344 -21.18 4.71 -0.11
N GLY A 345 -20.31 4.89 -1.11
CA GLY A 345 -20.55 4.40 -2.47
C GLY A 345 -20.66 2.89 -2.53
N ILE A 346 -19.74 2.17 -1.84
CA ILE A 346 -19.81 0.71 -1.70
C ILE A 346 -21.12 0.31 -1.00
N GLY A 347 -21.49 0.93 0.10
CA GLY A 347 -22.71 0.60 0.85
C GLY A 347 -24.03 0.91 0.13
N SER A 348 -24.03 1.62 -0.98
CA SER A 348 -25.25 2.06 -1.69
C SER A 348 -26.00 0.98 -2.45
N ILE A 349 -25.44 -0.20 -2.67
CA ILE A 349 -25.96 -1.33 -3.47
C ILE A 349 -26.42 -0.86 -4.88
N SER A 350 -25.72 0.07 -5.46
CA SER A 350 -26.05 0.56 -6.80
C SER A 350 -24.84 0.60 -7.71
N THR A 351 -25.02 0.24 -8.97
CA THR A 351 -23.95 0.32 -9.98
C THR A 351 -23.34 1.72 -10.05
N LEU A 352 -24.17 2.75 -9.95
CA LEU A 352 -23.73 4.15 -9.93
C LEU A 352 -22.88 4.47 -8.68
N GLY A 353 -23.28 3.95 -7.50
CA GLY A 353 -22.51 4.14 -6.27
C GLY A 353 -21.18 3.41 -6.30
N LEU A 354 -21.14 2.18 -6.81
CA LEU A 354 -19.91 1.41 -6.97
C LEU A 354 -18.96 2.11 -7.96
N ALA A 355 -19.44 2.47 -9.15
CA ALA A 355 -18.65 3.23 -10.14
C ALA A 355 -18.19 4.59 -9.59
N GLY A 356 -19.05 5.28 -8.82
CA GLY A 356 -18.71 6.53 -8.16
C GLY A 356 -17.60 6.37 -7.12
N ALA A 357 -17.61 5.28 -6.35
CA ALA A 357 -16.56 4.98 -5.37
C ALA A 357 -15.21 4.67 -6.08
N GLU A 358 -15.22 3.93 -7.16
CA GLU A 358 -14.01 3.64 -7.94
C GLU A 358 -13.43 4.91 -8.57
N MET A 359 -14.26 5.75 -9.21
CA MET A 359 -13.87 7.06 -9.72
C MET A 359 -13.35 7.98 -8.62
N MET A 360 -13.93 7.90 -7.42
CA MET A 360 -13.47 8.62 -6.25
C MET A 360 -12.08 8.18 -5.81
N TYR A 361 -11.76 6.88 -5.88
CA TYR A 361 -10.42 6.38 -5.63
C TYR A 361 -9.40 7.01 -6.59
N VAL A 362 -9.65 6.97 -7.89
CA VAL A 362 -8.76 7.53 -8.92
C VAL A 362 -8.52 9.03 -8.68
N SER A 363 -9.58 9.79 -8.46
CA SER A 363 -9.53 11.22 -8.18
C SER A 363 -8.76 11.52 -6.89
N HIS A 364 -9.01 10.74 -5.83
CA HIS A 364 -8.29 10.84 -4.57
C HIS A 364 -6.79 10.51 -4.73
N ALA A 365 -6.47 9.47 -5.50
CA ALA A 365 -5.09 9.06 -5.74
C ALA A 365 -4.27 10.17 -6.41
N LEU A 366 -4.79 10.75 -7.46
CA LEU A 366 -4.14 11.86 -8.16
C LEU A 366 -4.08 13.13 -7.29
N GLY A 367 -5.21 13.50 -6.69
CA GLY A 367 -5.31 14.71 -5.87
C GLY A 367 -4.39 14.67 -4.63
N LYS A 368 -4.35 13.53 -3.92
CA LYS A 368 -3.48 13.40 -2.74
C LYS A 368 -2.01 13.26 -3.11
N GLY A 369 -1.71 12.53 -4.19
CA GLY A 369 -0.35 12.49 -4.72
C GLY A 369 0.20 13.90 -4.95
N LEU A 370 -0.56 14.77 -5.64
CA LEU A 370 -0.20 16.14 -5.91
C LEU A 370 -0.13 17.02 -4.63
N LEU A 371 -1.11 16.89 -3.74
CA LEU A 371 -1.16 17.72 -2.52
C LEU A 371 -0.02 17.45 -1.54
N PHE A 372 0.49 16.22 -1.49
CA PHE A 372 1.65 15.90 -0.66
C PHE A 372 2.98 16.28 -1.32
N MET A 373 3.08 16.37 -2.65
CA MET A 373 4.29 16.86 -3.37
C MET A 373 4.44 18.37 -3.31
#